data_bd790a5c46ecae9066039ee1137274e5
#
_entry.id   bd790a5c46ecae9066039ee1137274e5
#
_cell.length_a   1.000
_cell.length_b   1.000
_cell.length_c   1.000
_cell.angle_alpha   90.00
_cell.angle_beta   90.00
_cell.angle_gamma   90.00
#
_symmetry.space_group_name_H-M   'P 1'
#
loop_
_entity.id
_entity.type
_entity.pdbx_description
1 polymer ?
#
loop_
_entity_poly.entity_id
_entity_poly.type
_entity_poly.pdbx_seq_one_letter_code
_entity_poly.pdbx_strand_id
1 'polypeptide(L)'
;AQPCVQQAEFTGSLRRWRSTIGDLDLVAACEDSNALMKAFTGHPEVERVLGQGENKSSIELKSGLKLQLWIQPAANFGSLLQYATGSKEHNVRLRELALKQGWSLSERGLTSPDGKLVSYSDEESLYQALGLPWITPELREDRGEIQAALAGKLPALLHTSALKAELHSHTTWSDGVSSIREMAEAARQRGLKVLAITDHSASLGIAGGLKAEDLLKQRVEIDQVQKELGSDILLLQGAEVEIKADGTLDHPDEVLARLDIVIASLHVSLRQPHKEITERLLKVMRNPHVDIIGHPSGRLLPNREGADLDMDAVLASAKEHGLALEINANPARLDLDEVYARRAAEMDIPLTINTDAHSPADLDLREYGVSVARRAWVEPEVVINTWPVEKITVWLKSRGRK
;
A
#
# COMPACT_ATOMS: atom_id res chain seq x y z
N ALA A 1 -19.39 -22.11 7.86
CA ALA A 1 -20.31 -21.38 6.96
C ALA A 1 -21.75 -21.80 7.29
N GLN A 2 -22.70 -20.84 7.33
CA GLN A 2 -24.10 -21.14 7.54
C GLN A 2 -24.73 -21.59 6.21
N PRO A 3 -25.53 -22.67 6.17
CA PRO A 3 -26.05 -23.21 4.90
C PRO A 3 -26.91 -22.23 4.10
N CYS A 4 -27.56 -21.27 4.76
CA CYS A 4 -28.42 -20.27 4.13
C CYS A 4 -27.64 -19.15 3.40
N VAL A 5 -26.33 -19.04 3.61
CA VAL A 5 -25.52 -17.99 2.99
C VAL A 5 -25.14 -18.37 1.57
N GLN A 6 -25.63 -17.58 0.61
CA GLN A 6 -25.32 -17.75 -0.82
C GLN A 6 -24.05 -16.97 -1.22
N GLN A 7 -23.89 -15.76 -0.67
CA GLN A 7 -22.73 -14.89 -0.88
C GLN A 7 -22.42 -14.16 0.41
N ALA A 8 -21.14 -13.85 0.66
CA ALA A 8 -20.72 -12.99 1.75
C ALA A 8 -19.41 -12.30 1.37
N GLU A 9 -19.30 -11.00 1.74
CA GLU A 9 -18.13 -10.18 1.47
C GLU A 9 -17.82 -9.25 2.64
N PHE A 10 -16.55 -9.00 2.86
CA PHE A 10 -16.12 -7.87 3.67
C PHE A 10 -16.37 -6.56 2.92
N THR A 11 -16.70 -5.52 3.68
CA THR A 11 -17.03 -4.20 3.14
C THR A 11 -16.33 -3.09 3.93
N GLY A 12 -16.85 -1.86 3.88
CA GLY A 12 -16.32 -0.75 4.64
C GLY A 12 -14.87 -0.41 4.32
N SER A 13 -14.13 0.01 5.33
CA SER A 13 -12.74 0.42 5.22
C SER A 13 -11.80 -0.72 4.82
N LEU A 14 -12.08 -1.96 5.22
CA LEU A 14 -11.30 -3.13 4.85
C LEU A 14 -11.34 -3.36 3.33
N ARG A 15 -12.52 -3.39 2.72
CA ARG A 15 -12.67 -3.60 1.27
C ARG A 15 -12.06 -2.46 0.45
N ARG A 16 -12.02 -1.25 1.01
CA ARG A 16 -11.36 -0.10 0.39
C ARG A 16 -9.85 -0.04 0.65
N TRP A 17 -9.30 -1.06 1.29
CA TRP A 17 -7.86 -1.16 1.62
C TRP A 17 -7.33 0.06 2.41
N ARG A 18 -8.10 0.55 3.39
CA ARG A 18 -7.61 1.60 4.28
C ARG A 18 -6.43 1.11 5.11
N SER A 19 -5.45 1.98 5.33
CA SER A 19 -4.26 1.66 6.12
C SER A 19 -4.56 1.32 7.59
N THR A 20 -5.70 1.78 8.10
CA THR A 20 -6.21 1.45 9.44
C THR A 20 -7.69 1.13 9.39
N ILE A 21 -8.11 0.14 10.19
CA ILE A 21 -9.47 -0.38 10.23
C ILE A 21 -9.94 -0.35 11.68
N GLY A 22 -11.08 0.31 11.94
CA GLY A 22 -11.65 0.42 13.30
C GLY A 22 -12.64 -0.70 13.63
N ASP A 23 -13.32 -1.20 12.61
CA ASP A 23 -14.33 -2.27 12.71
C ASP A 23 -14.36 -3.09 11.42
N LEU A 24 -15.00 -4.23 11.48
CA LEU A 24 -15.21 -5.09 10.30
C LEU A 24 -16.68 -5.08 9.91
N ASP A 25 -16.91 -4.65 8.68
CA ASP A 25 -18.23 -4.69 8.05
C ASP A 25 -18.34 -5.91 7.13
N LEU A 26 -19.42 -6.67 7.29
CA LEU A 26 -19.78 -7.80 6.44
C LEU A 26 -21.14 -7.58 5.82
N VAL A 27 -21.30 -8.05 4.61
CA VAL A 27 -22.60 -8.20 3.95
C VAL A 27 -22.80 -9.64 3.55
N ALA A 28 -24.04 -10.12 3.62
CA ALA A 28 -24.39 -11.47 3.22
C ALA A 28 -25.70 -11.50 2.43
N ALA A 29 -25.74 -12.36 1.41
CA ALA A 29 -26.99 -12.77 0.75
C ALA A 29 -27.53 -14.00 1.43
N CYS A 30 -28.70 -13.89 2.03
CA CYS A 30 -29.39 -14.99 2.72
C CYS A 30 -30.89 -14.72 2.76
N GLU A 31 -31.69 -15.74 2.43
CA GLU A 31 -33.16 -15.66 2.49
C GLU A 31 -33.69 -15.82 3.93
N ASP A 32 -32.98 -16.57 4.78
CA ASP A 32 -33.33 -16.72 6.19
C ASP A 32 -32.44 -15.84 7.07
N SER A 33 -32.76 -14.54 7.09
CA SER A 33 -32.03 -13.57 7.89
C SER A 33 -32.05 -13.87 9.38
N ASN A 34 -33.16 -14.42 9.90
CA ASN A 34 -33.31 -14.75 11.30
C ASN A 34 -32.33 -15.85 11.77
N ALA A 35 -32.21 -16.93 10.98
CA ALA A 35 -31.26 -18.00 11.26
C ALA A 35 -29.81 -17.50 11.24
N LEU A 36 -29.46 -16.69 10.24
CA LEU A 36 -28.10 -16.13 10.12
C LEU A 36 -27.80 -15.13 11.26
N MET A 37 -28.73 -14.24 11.59
CA MET A 37 -28.57 -13.28 12.72
C MET A 37 -28.42 -13.99 14.06
N LYS A 38 -29.19 -15.04 14.30
CA LYS A 38 -29.06 -15.85 15.51
C LYS A 38 -27.70 -16.56 15.59
N ALA A 39 -27.22 -17.09 14.47
CA ALA A 39 -25.90 -17.73 14.42
C ALA A 39 -24.76 -16.69 14.60
N PHE A 40 -24.88 -15.50 14.02
CA PHE A 40 -23.92 -14.42 14.16
C PHE A 40 -23.82 -13.89 15.59
N THR A 41 -24.95 -13.55 16.20
CA THR A 41 -25.01 -13.02 17.58
C THR A 41 -24.75 -14.05 18.65
N GLY A 42 -25.02 -15.34 18.37
CA GLY A 42 -24.77 -16.47 19.27
C GLY A 42 -23.43 -17.16 19.10
N HIS A 43 -22.51 -16.60 18.29
CA HIS A 43 -21.21 -17.22 18.08
C HIS A 43 -20.39 -17.23 19.39
N PRO A 44 -19.65 -18.33 19.73
CA PRO A 44 -18.90 -18.45 20.99
C PRO A 44 -17.87 -17.34 21.27
N GLU A 45 -17.33 -16.71 20.22
CA GLU A 45 -16.37 -15.61 20.34
C GLU A 45 -17.05 -14.25 20.59
N VAL A 46 -18.38 -14.16 20.58
CA VAL A 46 -19.09 -12.91 20.87
C VAL A 46 -19.03 -12.63 22.38
N GLU A 47 -18.45 -11.48 22.73
CA GLU A 47 -18.46 -10.96 24.10
C GLU A 47 -19.78 -10.27 24.41
N ARG A 48 -20.24 -9.41 23.50
CA ARG A 48 -21.53 -8.73 23.63
C ARG A 48 -22.15 -8.37 22.29
N VAL A 49 -23.49 -8.35 22.29
CA VAL A 49 -24.27 -7.83 21.15
C VAL A 49 -24.46 -6.33 21.38
N LEU A 50 -23.97 -5.51 20.43
CA LEU A 50 -24.06 -4.05 20.48
C LEU A 50 -25.38 -3.53 19.89
N GLY A 51 -25.96 -4.27 18.94
CA GLY A 51 -27.23 -3.99 18.32
C GLY A 51 -27.73 -5.19 17.53
N GLN A 52 -29.05 -5.42 17.56
CA GLN A 52 -29.68 -6.50 16.83
C GLN A 52 -30.96 -6.01 16.17
N GLY A 53 -31.01 -6.14 14.85
CA GLY A 53 -32.20 -5.88 14.03
C GLY A 53 -32.48 -7.07 13.10
N GLU A 54 -33.50 -6.93 12.28
CA GLU A 54 -33.94 -8.00 11.37
C GLU A 54 -32.87 -8.27 10.27
N ASN A 55 -32.29 -7.21 9.70
CA ASN A 55 -31.34 -7.30 8.57
C ASN A 55 -29.96 -6.71 8.88
N LYS A 56 -29.73 -6.29 10.12
CA LYS A 56 -28.47 -5.71 10.57
C LYS A 56 -28.23 -6.03 12.03
N SER A 57 -27.04 -6.51 12.36
CA SER A 57 -26.57 -6.68 13.73
C SER A 57 -25.12 -6.24 13.90
N SER A 58 -24.77 -5.82 15.11
CA SER A 58 -23.41 -5.45 15.49
C SER A 58 -23.01 -6.17 16.75
N ILE A 59 -21.81 -6.71 16.78
CA ILE A 59 -21.26 -7.48 17.92
C ILE A 59 -19.86 -6.95 18.25
N GLU A 60 -19.42 -7.25 19.47
CA GLU A 60 -18.05 -7.14 19.88
C GLU A 60 -17.53 -8.53 20.26
N LEU A 61 -16.39 -8.91 19.71
CA LEU A 61 -15.73 -10.17 20.01
C LEU A 61 -14.91 -10.06 21.30
N LYS A 62 -14.58 -11.19 21.91
CA LYS A 62 -13.68 -11.28 23.08
C LYS A 62 -12.32 -10.63 22.87
N SER A 63 -11.86 -10.51 21.62
CA SER A 63 -10.65 -9.78 21.22
C SER A 63 -10.81 -8.25 21.26
N GLY A 64 -12.03 -7.73 21.51
CA GLY A 64 -12.36 -6.30 21.40
C GLY A 64 -12.69 -5.83 19.99
N LEU A 65 -12.57 -6.71 18.99
CA LEU A 65 -12.88 -6.37 17.60
C LEU A 65 -14.40 -6.23 17.42
N LYS A 66 -14.83 -5.14 16.78
CA LYS A 66 -16.24 -4.91 16.46
C LYS A 66 -16.55 -5.40 15.06
N LEU A 67 -17.65 -6.13 14.91
CA LEU A 67 -18.16 -6.62 13.63
C LEU A 67 -19.59 -6.16 13.44
N GLN A 68 -19.91 -5.81 12.19
CA GLN A 68 -21.25 -5.47 11.76
C GLN A 68 -21.65 -6.39 10.60
N LEU A 69 -22.82 -6.98 10.64
CA LEU A 69 -23.37 -7.81 9.57
C LEU A 69 -24.65 -7.19 9.04
N TRP A 70 -24.72 -7.05 7.71
CA TRP A 70 -25.93 -6.68 6.98
C TRP A 70 -26.37 -7.83 6.10
N ILE A 71 -27.68 -8.08 6.01
CA ILE A 71 -28.24 -9.17 5.22
C ILE A 71 -29.29 -8.62 4.26
N GLN A 72 -29.24 -9.08 3.04
CA GLN A 72 -30.28 -8.86 2.01
C GLN A 72 -30.48 -10.15 1.20
N PRO A 73 -31.61 -10.29 0.50
CA PRO A 73 -31.76 -11.30 -0.55
C PRO A 73 -30.68 -11.15 -1.65
N ALA A 74 -30.35 -12.26 -2.32
CA ALA A 74 -29.32 -12.27 -3.37
C ALA A 74 -29.58 -11.25 -4.51
N ALA A 75 -30.85 -11.01 -4.82
CA ALA A 75 -31.24 -10.00 -5.84
C ALA A 75 -30.80 -8.57 -5.48
N ASN A 76 -30.57 -8.27 -4.20
CA ASN A 76 -30.17 -6.93 -3.71
C ASN A 76 -28.70 -6.89 -3.31
N PHE A 77 -27.96 -7.99 -3.43
CA PHE A 77 -26.62 -8.12 -2.89
C PHE A 77 -25.65 -7.04 -3.39
N GLY A 78 -25.65 -6.77 -4.71
CA GLY A 78 -24.81 -5.74 -5.32
C GLY A 78 -25.12 -4.33 -4.83
N SER A 79 -26.42 -4.02 -4.65
CA SER A 79 -26.84 -2.72 -4.09
C SER A 79 -26.36 -2.54 -2.64
N LEU A 80 -26.49 -3.59 -1.81
CA LEU A 80 -26.02 -3.60 -0.43
C LEU A 80 -24.48 -3.54 -0.39
N LEU A 81 -23.80 -4.31 -1.21
CA LEU A 81 -22.34 -4.36 -1.30
C LEU A 81 -21.76 -2.98 -1.63
N GLN A 82 -22.35 -2.29 -2.61
CA GLN A 82 -21.95 -0.92 -2.97
C GLN A 82 -22.16 0.03 -1.78
N TYR A 83 -23.35 0.01 -1.18
CA TYR A 83 -23.71 0.88 -0.06
C TYR A 83 -22.80 0.67 1.16
N ALA A 84 -22.58 -0.59 1.58
CA ALA A 84 -21.78 -0.94 2.73
C ALA A 84 -20.27 -0.76 2.49
N THR A 85 -19.81 -0.87 1.25
CA THR A 85 -18.42 -0.57 0.90
C THR A 85 -18.09 0.89 1.15
N GLY A 86 -19.00 1.83 0.84
CA GLY A 86 -18.76 3.27 1.01
C GLY A 86 -17.70 3.81 0.01
N SER A 87 -16.96 4.88 0.32
CA SER A 87 -17.03 5.64 1.60
C SER A 87 -18.38 6.33 1.77
N LYS A 88 -18.57 6.94 2.94
CA LYS A 88 -19.78 7.76 3.17
C LYS A 88 -19.87 8.88 2.15
N GLU A 89 -18.76 9.55 1.91
CA GLU A 89 -18.61 10.68 0.99
C GLU A 89 -18.88 10.23 -0.45
N HIS A 90 -18.30 9.11 -0.89
CA HIS A 90 -18.59 8.50 -2.17
C HIS A 90 -20.09 8.18 -2.34
N ASN A 91 -20.72 7.59 -1.33
CA ASN A 91 -22.15 7.28 -1.35
C ASN A 91 -23.03 8.55 -1.44
N VAL A 92 -22.61 9.65 -0.81
CA VAL A 92 -23.29 10.94 -0.95
C VAL A 92 -23.25 11.41 -2.40
N ARG A 93 -22.06 11.40 -3.03
CA ARG A 93 -21.91 11.81 -4.43
C ARG A 93 -22.67 10.92 -5.40
N LEU A 94 -22.64 9.60 -5.15
CA LEU A 94 -23.37 8.66 -6.00
C LEU A 94 -24.89 8.86 -5.90
N ARG A 95 -25.40 9.16 -4.70
CA ARG A 95 -26.83 9.53 -4.50
C ARG A 95 -27.18 10.87 -5.16
N GLU A 96 -26.31 11.87 -5.10
CA GLU A 96 -26.53 13.15 -5.82
C GLU A 96 -26.61 12.92 -7.33
N LEU A 97 -25.78 12.03 -7.89
CA LEU A 97 -25.85 11.65 -9.31
C LEU A 97 -27.18 10.97 -9.64
N ALA A 98 -27.59 9.99 -8.84
CA ALA A 98 -28.87 9.30 -9.00
C ALA A 98 -30.04 10.29 -8.96
N LEU A 99 -30.07 11.22 -8.00
CA LEU A 99 -31.10 12.25 -7.88
C LEU A 99 -31.20 13.16 -9.13
N LYS A 100 -30.04 13.55 -9.69
CA LYS A 100 -30.02 14.34 -10.95
C LYS A 100 -30.63 13.58 -12.13
N GLN A 101 -30.64 12.25 -12.09
CA GLN A 101 -31.25 11.38 -13.08
C GLN A 101 -32.71 11.01 -12.74
N GLY A 102 -33.26 11.56 -11.65
CA GLY A 102 -34.62 11.27 -11.19
C GLY A 102 -34.75 9.99 -10.36
N TRP A 103 -33.65 9.37 -9.91
CA TRP A 103 -33.62 8.17 -9.10
C TRP A 103 -33.26 8.45 -7.64
N SER A 104 -33.76 7.60 -6.73
CA SER A 104 -33.29 7.56 -5.32
C SER A 104 -32.49 6.31 -5.09
N LEU A 105 -31.22 6.44 -4.65
CA LEU A 105 -30.31 5.32 -4.37
C LEU A 105 -30.27 4.97 -2.88
N SER A 106 -30.45 3.68 -2.58
CA SER A 106 -30.35 3.12 -1.23
C SER A 106 -29.61 1.77 -1.24
N GLU A 107 -29.46 1.15 -0.07
CA GLU A 107 -28.91 -0.20 0.09
C GLU A 107 -29.75 -1.29 -0.60
N ARG A 108 -30.98 -0.95 -1.03
CA ARG A 108 -31.89 -1.86 -1.74
C ARG A 108 -31.80 -1.74 -3.25
N GLY A 109 -31.25 -0.63 -3.77
CA GLY A 109 -31.17 -0.33 -5.18
C GLY A 109 -31.66 1.06 -5.55
N LEU A 110 -32.07 1.24 -6.80
CA LEU A 110 -32.61 2.49 -7.35
C LEU A 110 -34.14 2.49 -7.31
N THR A 111 -34.71 3.53 -6.72
CA THR A 111 -36.15 3.78 -6.73
C THR A 111 -36.46 4.87 -7.73
N SER A 112 -37.34 4.58 -8.70
CA SER A 112 -37.81 5.55 -9.69
C SER A 112 -38.82 6.56 -9.09
N PRO A 113 -39.14 7.68 -9.78
CA PRO A 113 -40.08 8.69 -9.29
C PRO A 113 -41.49 8.16 -9.05
N ASP A 114 -41.91 7.11 -9.76
CA ASP A 114 -43.19 6.42 -9.58
C ASP A 114 -43.16 5.38 -8.44
N GLY A 115 -42.05 5.29 -7.68
CA GLY A 115 -41.90 4.43 -6.52
C GLY A 115 -41.48 2.98 -6.83
N LYS A 116 -41.16 2.63 -8.07
CA LYS A 116 -40.72 1.30 -8.42
C LYS A 116 -39.25 1.09 -8.02
N LEU A 117 -39.00 0.07 -7.18
CA LEU A 117 -37.65 -0.35 -6.81
C LEU A 117 -37.06 -1.28 -7.87
N VAL A 118 -35.81 -0.98 -8.28
CA VAL A 118 -34.96 -1.84 -9.09
C VAL A 118 -33.76 -2.26 -8.27
N SER A 119 -33.63 -3.54 -8.00
CA SER A 119 -32.53 -4.14 -7.22
C SER A 119 -31.43 -4.67 -8.15
N TYR A 120 -30.21 -4.77 -7.63
CA TYR A 120 -29.04 -5.21 -8.37
C TYR A 120 -28.30 -6.30 -7.60
N SER A 121 -28.03 -7.43 -8.25
CA SER A 121 -27.31 -8.57 -7.67
C SER A 121 -25.79 -8.37 -7.66
N ASP A 122 -25.28 -7.42 -8.42
CA ASP A 122 -23.87 -7.06 -8.54
C ASP A 122 -23.69 -5.53 -8.63
N GLU A 123 -22.50 -5.05 -8.26
CA GLU A 123 -22.19 -3.62 -8.28
C GLU A 123 -22.07 -3.05 -9.69
N GLU A 124 -21.53 -3.83 -10.63
CA GLU A 124 -21.30 -3.43 -12.01
C GLU A 124 -22.61 -2.99 -12.66
N SER A 125 -23.67 -3.79 -12.52
CA SER A 125 -25.00 -3.48 -13.02
C SER A 125 -25.60 -2.21 -12.40
N LEU A 126 -25.36 -1.98 -11.09
CA LEU A 126 -25.80 -0.77 -10.41
C LEU A 126 -25.08 0.48 -10.95
N TYR A 127 -23.73 0.40 -11.09
CA TYR A 127 -22.95 1.52 -11.66
C TYR A 127 -23.34 1.79 -13.11
N GLN A 128 -23.54 0.75 -13.91
CA GLN A 128 -24.01 0.87 -15.31
C GLN A 128 -25.37 1.55 -15.41
N ALA A 129 -26.29 1.24 -14.50
CA ALA A 129 -27.62 1.88 -14.46
C ALA A 129 -27.52 3.39 -14.15
N LEU A 130 -26.45 3.84 -13.49
CA LEU A 130 -26.14 5.25 -13.24
C LEU A 130 -25.28 5.90 -14.34
N GLY A 131 -25.00 5.16 -15.44
CA GLY A 131 -24.16 5.63 -16.54
C GLY A 131 -22.67 5.69 -16.21
N LEU A 132 -22.21 4.89 -15.24
CA LEU A 132 -20.83 4.82 -14.80
C LEU A 132 -20.22 3.44 -15.11
N PRO A 133 -18.92 3.36 -15.43
CA PRO A 133 -18.17 2.13 -15.26
C PRO A 133 -18.11 1.78 -13.77
N TRP A 134 -17.87 0.50 -13.47
CA TRP A 134 -17.62 0.10 -12.08
C TRP A 134 -16.37 0.80 -11.53
N ILE A 135 -16.53 1.44 -10.37
CA ILE A 135 -15.45 2.10 -9.67
C ILE A 135 -14.94 1.13 -8.59
N THR A 136 -13.67 0.78 -8.65
CA THR A 136 -13.08 -0.14 -7.67
C THR A 136 -13.15 0.42 -6.25
N PRO A 137 -13.31 -0.42 -5.22
CA PRO A 137 -13.43 0.03 -3.84
C PRO A 137 -12.33 0.99 -3.38
N GLU A 138 -11.08 0.76 -3.81
CA GLU A 138 -9.92 1.56 -3.42
C GLU A 138 -10.03 3.03 -3.85
N LEU A 139 -10.77 3.31 -4.91
CA LEU A 139 -10.96 4.67 -5.42
C LEU A 139 -12.11 5.44 -4.76
N ARG A 140 -12.99 4.76 -4.01
CA ARG A 140 -14.26 5.32 -3.47
C ARG A 140 -14.05 6.18 -2.22
N GLU A 141 -13.33 7.30 -2.34
CA GLU A 141 -12.99 8.19 -1.22
C GLU A 141 -13.36 9.67 -1.47
N ASP A 142 -14.25 9.96 -2.45
CA ASP A 142 -14.65 11.32 -2.89
C ASP A 142 -13.44 12.19 -3.27
N ARG A 143 -12.53 11.59 -4.07
CA ARG A 143 -11.32 12.27 -4.59
C ARG A 143 -11.42 12.55 -6.08
N GLY A 144 -12.64 12.65 -6.62
CA GLY A 144 -12.94 12.94 -8.03
C GLY A 144 -13.21 11.70 -8.87
N GLU A 145 -13.37 10.51 -8.27
CA GLU A 145 -13.55 9.24 -8.99
C GLU A 145 -14.84 9.18 -9.81
N ILE A 146 -15.94 9.80 -9.34
CA ILE A 146 -17.20 9.84 -10.11
C ILE A 146 -17.05 10.72 -11.35
N GLN A 147 -16.40 11.90 -11.22
CA GLN A 147 -16.12 12.77 -12.34
C GLN A 147 -15.16 12.14 -13.35
N ALA A 148 -14.12 11.46 -12.84
CA ALA A 148 -13.17 10.72 -13.68
C ALA A 148 -13.87 9.57 -14.42
N ALA A 149 -14.76 8.83 -13.75
CA ALA A 149 -15.54 7.76 -14.33
C ALA A 149 -16.45 8.28 -15.48
N LEU A 150 -17.18 9.38 -15.23
CA LEU A 150 -18.02 10.03 -16.26
C LEU A 150 -17.22 10.52 -17.47
N ALA A 151 -15.97 10.94 -17.25
CA ALA A 151 -15.07 11.42 -18.28
C ALA A 151 -14.27 10.30 -18.98
N GLY A 152 -14.41 9.04 -18.56
CA GLY A 152 -13.58 7.91 -19.03
C GLY A 152 -12.09 8.04 -18.67
N LYS A 153 -11.79 8.66 -17.50
CA LYS A 153 -10.42 8.99 -17.03
C LYS A 153 -10.08 8.33 -15.69
N LEU A 154 -10.70 7.20 -15.38
CA LEU A 154 -10.23 6.40 -14.24
C LEU A 154 -8.79 5.90 -14.50
N PRO A 155 -7.91 5.86 -13.50
CA PRO A 155 -6.53 5.43 -13.68
C PRO A 155 -6.44 3.95 -14.07
N ALA A 156 -5.39 3.58 -14.80
CA ALA A 156 -4.99 2.19 -15.00
C ALA A 156 -4.39 1.67 -13.71
N LEU A 157 -5.15 0.89 -12.95
CA LEU A 157 -4.76 0.46 -11.61
C LEU A 157 -3.64 -0.59 -11.66
N LEU A 158 -2.66 -0.39 -10.80
CA LEU A 158 -1.55 -1.31 -10.61
C LEU A 158 -2.04 -2.68 -10.08
N HIS A 159 -1.42 -3.75 -10.57
CA HIS A 159 -1.59 -5.11 -10.06
C HIS A 159 -0.26 -5.62 -9.48
N THR A 160 -0.33 -6.43 -8.42
CA THR A 160 0.88 -6.99 -7.77
C THR A 160 1.75 -7.78 -8.76
N SER A 161 1.14 -8.46 -9.74
CA SER A 161 1.86 -9.18 -10.81
C SER A 161 2.66 -8.31 -11.77
N ALA A 162 2.40 -6.99 -11.78
CA ALA A 162 3.17 -6.04 -12.59
C ALA A 162 4.54 -5.73 -11.95
N LEU A 163 4.69 -5.93 -10.64
CA LEU A 163 5.97 -5.69 -9.95
C LEU A 163 7.00 -6.73 -10.38
N LYS A 164 8.14 -6.27 -10.87
CA LYS A 164 9.28 -7.10 -11.34
C LYS A 164 10.52 -6.93 -10.49
N ALA A 165 10.54 -5.96 -9.59
CA ALA A 165 11.67 -5.67 -8.72
C ALA A 165 11.24 -5.56 -7.25
N GLU A 166 12.12 -6.01 -6.36
CA GLU A 166 12.16 -5.63 -4.96
C GLU A 166 13.44 -4.83 -4.74
N LEU A 167 13.32 -3.61 -4.25
CA LEU A 167 14.47 -2.69 -4.15
C LEU A 167 14.86 -2.36 -2.70
N HIS A 168 14.20 -2.98 -1.71
CA HIS A 168 14.47 -2.80 -0.29
C HIS A 168 14.27 -4.11 0.47
N SER A 169 15.37 -4.79 0.76
CA SER A 169 15.35 -6.06 1.50
C SER A 169 16.61 -6.26 2.34
N HIS A 170 16.47 -7.02 3.42
CA HIS A 170 17.48 -7.28 4.43
C HIS A 170 17.82 -8.76 4.50
N THR A 171 19.03 -9.07 4.94
CA THR A 171 19.56 -10.42 5.05
C THR A 171 20.21 -10.65 6.41
N THR A 172 20.76 -11.85 6.62
CA THR A 172 21.57 -12.16 7.81
C THR A 172 22.85 -11.32 7.94
N TRP A 173 23.12 -10.44 6.97
CA TRP A 173 24.19 -9.46 7.10
C TRP A 173 23.82 -8.33 8.06
N SER A 174 22.55 -8.02 8.22
CA SER A 174 22.04 -7.11 9.25
C SER A 174 21.03 -7.82 10.15
N ASP A 175 19.77 -7.48 10.09
CA ASP A 175 18.70 -8.01 10.94
C ASP A 175 17.67 -8.88 10.20
N GLY A 176 17.88 -9.15 8.92
CA GLY A 176 17.13 -10.18 8.21
C GLY A 176 17.44 -11.58 8.73
N VAL A 177 16.48 -12.49 8.56
CA VAL A 177 16.59 -13.86 9.09
C VAL A 177 17.06 -14.90 8.06
N SER A 178 17.28 -14.48 6.82
CA SER A 178 17.65 -15.36 5.70
C SER A 178 18.89 -14.86 4.96
N SER A 179 19.63 -15.79 4.38
CA SER A 179 20.82 -15.50 3.55
C SER A 179 20.44 -14.79 2.24
N ILE A 180 21.41 -14.14 1.61
CA ILE A 180 21.27 -13.55 0.27
C ILE A 180 20.69 -14.57 -0.72
N ARG A 181 21.19 -15.81 -0.70
CA ARG A 181 20.70 -16.91 -1.55
C ARG A 181 19.22 -17.19 -1.34
N GLU A 182 18.79 -17.39 -0.08
CA GLU A 182 17.40 -17.72 0.24
C GLU A 182 16.46 -16.60 -0.18
N MET A 183 16.83 -15.34 0.06
CA MET A 183 16.05 -14.17 -0.38
C MET A 183 15.97 -14.09 -1.91
N ALA A 184 17.08 -14.31 -2.61
CA ALA A 184 17.15 -14.29 -4.07
C ALA A 184 16.30 -15.41 -4.72
N GLU A 185 16.37 -16.62 -4.18
CA GLU A 185 15.55 -17.75 -4.66
C GLU A 185 14.07 -17.50 -4.41
N ALA A 186 13.71 -16.96 -3.25
CA ALA A 186 12.32 -16.61 -2.91
C ALA A 186 11.78 -15.49 -3.83
N ALA A 187 12.59 -14.49 -4.13
CA ALA A 187 12.25 -13.41 -5.07
C ALA A 187 12.04 -13.97 -6.50
N ARG A 188 12.95 -14.82 -6.98
CA ARG A 188 12.85 -15.51 -8.27
C ARG A 188 11.60 -16.36 -8.39
N GLN A 189 11.25 -17.14 -7.36
CA GLN A 189 10.04 -17.97 -7.32
C GLN A 189 8.76 -17.13 -7.44
N ARG A 190 8.78 -15.88 -6.97
CA ARG A 190 7.68 -14.91 -7.09
C ARG A 190 7.68 -14.15 -8.42
N GLY A 191 8.57 -14.51 -9.34
CA GLY A 191 8.65 -13.90 -10.68
C GLY A 191 9.33 -12.54 -10.72
N LEU A 192 10.02 -12.14 -9.62
CA LEU A 192 10.82 -10.94 -9.60
C LEU A 192 12.05 -11.12 -10.49
N LYS A 193 12.49 -10.05 -11.11
CA LYS A 193 13.63 -9.99 -12.04
C LYS A 193 14.80 -9.17 -11.47
N VAL A 194 14.55 -8.40 -10.42
CA VAL A 194 15.56 -7.62 -9.70
C VAL A 194 15.31 -7.78 -8.20
N LEU A 195 16.37 -8.01 -7.44
CA LEU A 195 16.37 -7.93 -5.98
C LEU A 195 17.56 -7.09 -5.53
N ALA A 196 17.30 -6.02 -4.79
CA ALA A 196 18.33 -5.25 -4.13
C ALA A 196 18.50 -5.75 -2.67
N ILE A 197 19.73 -6.05 -2.31
CA ILE A 197 20.14 -6.37 -0.94
C ILE A 197 20.58 -5.04 -0.32
N THR A 198 19.83 -4.52 0.63
CA THR A 198 19.96 -3.18 1.18
C THR A 198 20.08 -3.20 2.70
N ASP A 199 20.89 -4.10 3.22
CA ASP A 199 21.16 -4.25 4.65
C ASP A 199 21.51 -2.90 5.31
N HIS A 200 21.15 -2.73 6.57
CA HIS A 200 21.32 -1.49 7.32
C HIS A 200 22.79 -1.05 7.44
N SER A 201 23.01 0.26 7.52
CA SER A 201 24.30 0.87 7.80
C SER A 201 24.67 0.85 9.30
N ALA A 202 25.94 0.99 9.61
CA ALA A 202 26.55 0.68 10.91
C ALA A 202 26.00 1.45 12.11
N SER A 203 25.49 2.68 11.96
CA SER A 203 25.00 3.46 13.10
C SER A 203 23.67 2.92 13.67
N LEU A 204 22.94 2.11 12.92
CA LEU A 204 21.77 1.40 13.43
C LEU A 204 22.20 0.10 14.16
N GLY A 205 22.90 0.27 15.29
CA GLY A 205 23.54 -0.83 16.04
C GLY A 205 22.57 -1.91 16.51
N ILE A 206 21.30 -1.58 16.72
CA ILE A 206 20.23 -2.54 17.08
C ILE A 206 19.98 -3.53 15.94
N ALA A 207 20.15 -3.10 14.69
CA ALA A 207 19.96 -3.94 13.51
C ALA A 207 21.25 -4.62 13.02
N GLY A 208 22.37 -4.50 13.76
CA GLY A 208 23.64 -5.12 13.35
C GLY A 208 24.24 -4.54 12.08
N GLY A 209 23.97 -3.26 11.78
CA GLY A 209 24.29 -2.62 10.51
C GLY A 209 25.76 -2.70 10.08
N LEU A 210 26.00 -2.71 8.77
CA LEU A 210 27.26 -2.98 8.10
C LEU A 210 28.18 -1.77 8.07
N LYS A 211 29.48 -2.01 8.31
CA LYS A 211 30.56 -1.06 8.03
C LYS A 211 31.00 -1.19 6.57
N ALA A 212 31.79 -0.21 6.11
CA ALA A 212 32.32 -0.19 4.73
C ALA A 212 33.10 -1.48 4.36
N GLU A 213 33.83 -2.05 5.32
CA GLU A 213 34.58 -3.32 5.13
C GLU A 213 33.67 -4.53 4.97
N ASP A 214 32.51 -4.53 5.61
CA ASP A 214 31.53 -5.62 5.53
C ASP A 214 30.79 -5.57 4.20
N LEU A 215 30.49 -4.39 3.67
CA LEU A 215 29.95 -4.23 2.31
C LEU A 215 30.86 -4.83 1.24
N LEU A 216 32.19 -4.76 1.40
CA LEU A 216 33.12 -5.41 0.45
C LEU A 216 33.02 -6.94 0.49
N LYS A 217 32.84 -7.53 1.69
CA LYS A 217 32.65 -8.97 1.86
C LYS A 217 31.29 -9.41 1.31
N GLN A 218 30.25 -8.63 1.60
CA GLN A 218 28.90 -8.88 1.08
C GLN A 218 28.85 -8.85 -0.44
N ARG A 219 29.57 -7.94 -1.10
CA ARG A 219 29.70 -7.91 -2.57
C ARG A 219 30.19 -9.24 -3.12
N VAL A 220 31.22 -9.83 -2.49
CA VAL A 220 31.75 -11.12 -2.93
C VAL A 220 30.69 -12.22 -2.86
N GLU A 221 29.88 -12.26 -1.78
CA GLU A 221 28.78 -13.21 -1.66
C GLU A 221 27.67 -12.97 -2.69
N ILE A 222 27.28 -11.70 -2.90
CA ILE A 222 26.28 -11.34 -3.92
C ILE A 222 26.75 -11.78 -5.31
N ASP A 223 28.01 -11.51 -5.67
CA ASP A 223 28.59 -11.90 -6.96
C ASP A 223 28.64 -13.43 -7.15
N GLN A 224 28.87 -14.15 -6.07
CA GLN A 224 28.83 -15.62 -6.10
C GLN A 224 27.40 -16.12 -6.31
N VAL A 225 26.43 -15.65 -5.53
CA VAL A 225 25.01 -16.02 -5.67
C VAL A 225 24.48 -15.64 -7.06
N GLN A 226 24.86 -14.45 -7.58
CA GLN A 226 24.50 -14.01 -8.93
C GLN A 226 24.99 -14.99 -10.00
N LYS A 227 26.25 -15.48 -9.90
CA LYS A 227 26.79 -16.48 -10.83
C LYS A 227 26.02 -17.78 -10.81
N GLU A 228 25.57 -18.20 -9.64
CA GLU A 228 24.83 -19.46 -9.45
C GLU A 228 23.38 -19.37 -9.95
N LEU A 229 22.72 -18.23 -9.79
CA LEU A 229 21.36 -17.97 -10.26
C LEU A 229 21.31 -17.56 -11.75
N GLY A 230 22.46 -17.21 -12.32
CA GLY A 230 22.54 -16.78 -13.73
C GLY A 230 21.77 -15.50 -14.02
N SER A 231 21.09 -15.45 -15.16
CA SER A 231 20.33 -14.28 -15.63
C SER A 231 18.86 -14.29 -15.23
N ASP A 232 18.41 -15.26 -14.42
CA ASP A 232 17.02 -15.39 -14.04
C ASP A 232 16.54 -14.21 -13.17
N ILE A 233 17.45 -13.68 -12.36
CA ILE A 233 17.25 -12.51 -11.50
C ILE A 233 18.55 -11.70 -11.42
N LEU A 234 18.45 -10.38 -11.44
CA LEU A 234 19.55 -9.45 -11.20
C LEU A 234 19.62 -9.13 -9.71
N LEU A 235 20.78 -9.38 -9.09
CA LEU A 235 21.05 -8.98 -7.72
C LEU A 235 21.79 -7.64 -7.72
N LEU A 236 21.28 -6.68 -6.96
CA LEU A 236 21.91 -5.38 -6.72
C LEU A 236 22.44 -5.34 -5.29
N GLN A 237 23.65 -4.83 -5.10
CA GLN A 237 24.12 -4.47 -3.78
C GLN A 237 23.73 -3.03 -3.47
N GLY A 238 23.02 -2.83 -2.38
CA GLY A 238 22.68 -1.53 -1.84
C GLY A 238 23.01 -1.42 -0.36
N ALA A 239 22.52 -0.36 0.24
CA ALA A 239 22.42 -0.20 1.67
C ALA A 239 21.22 0.69 2.01
N GLU A 240 20.53 0.35 3.10
CA GLU A 240 19.65 1.29 3.77
C GLU A 240 20.50 2.12 4.75
N VAL A 241 20.74 3.37 4.36
CA VAL A 241 21.68 4.26 5.04
C VAL A 241 20.94 5.19 6.00
N GLU A 242 21.29 5.13 7.27
CA GLU A 242 20.73 6.02 8.29
C GLU A 242 21.04 7.48 8.01
N ILE A 243 20.00 8.31 8.05
CA ILE A 243 20.13 9.76 8.06
C ILE A 243 20.33 10.19 9.52
N LYS A 244 21.56 10.56 9.91
CA LYS A 244 21.89 10.96 11.28
C LYS A 244 21.22 12.27 11.67
N ALA A 245 21.09 12.52 12.98
CA ALA A 245 20.40 13.70 13.50
C ALA A 245 20.92 15.05 12.98
N ASP A 246 22.18 15.13 12.55
CA ASP A 246 22.82 16.30 11.94
C ASP A 246 22.62 16.40 10.43
N GLY A 247 21.88 15.48 9.83
CA GLY A 247 21.65 15.41 8.39
C GLY A 247 22.87 14.95 7.59
N THR A 248 23.75 14.16 8.18
CA THR A 248 24.79 13.42 7.48
C THR A 248 24.35 11.97 7.25
N LEU A 249 24.83 11.35 6.20
CA LEU A 249 24.65 9.92 5.96
C LEU A 249 25.66 9.12 6.79
N ASP A 250 25.29 7.90 7.13
CA ASP A 250 26.13 7.03 7.94
C ASP A 250 27.36 6.50 7.19
N HIS A 251 27.27 6.34 5.88
CA HIS A 251 28.39 6.03 5.02
C HIS A 251 28.92 7.27 4.29
N PRO A 252 30.25 7.41 4.11
CA PRO A 252 30.83 8.49 3.31
C PRO A 252 30.61 8.26 1.81
N ASP A 253 30.68 9.32 1.02
CA ASP A 253 30.36 9.30 -0.41
C ASP A 253 31.20 8.28 -1.21
N GLU A 254 32.47 8.04 -0.82
CA GLU A 254 33.34 7.04 -1.45
C GLU A 254 32.83 5.60 -1.30
N VAL A 255 32.07 5.33 -0.23
CA VAL A 255 31.40 4.04 0.00
C VAL A 255 30.10 3.98 -0.81
N LEU A 256 29.28 5.04 -0.72
CA LEU A 256 28.00 5.12 -1.42
C LEU A 256 28.18 5.01 -2.94
N ALA A 257 29.23 5.62 -3.49
CA ALA A 257 29.56 5.57 -4.93
C ALA A 257 29.83 4.16 -5.47
N ARG A 258 30.09 3.17 -4.60
CA ARG A 258 30.38 1.78 -4.99
C ARG A 258 29.15 0.89 -4.97
N LEU A 259 28.07 1.35 -4.35
CA LEU A 259 26.80 0.60 -4.26
C LEU A 259 26.01 0.74 -5.56
N ASP A 260 25.25 -0.27 -5.90
CA ASP A 260 24.35 -0.23 -7.07
C ASP A 260 23.11 0.62 -6.78
N ILE A 261 22.65 0.66 -5.51
CA ILE A 261 21.49 1.44 -5.08
C ILE A 261 21.66 1.89 -3.62
N VAL A 262 21.22 3.09 -3.29
CA VAL A 262 21.24 3.64 -1.93
C VAL A 262 19.86 4.12 -1.53
N ILE A 263 19.37 3.59 -0.43
CA ILE A 263 18.16 4.04 0.25
C ILE A 263 18.58 4.86 1.46
N ALA A 264 18.08 6.07 1.60
CA ALA A 264 18.31 6.90 2.77
C ALA A 264 17.06 6.95 3.63
N SER A 265 17.17 6.61 4.91
CA SER A 265 16.03 6.45 5.81
C SER A 265 16.20 7.17 7.14
N LEU A 266 15.07 7.62 7.70
CA LEU A 266 14.97 8.24 9.01
C LEU A 266 14.53 7.20 10.05
N HIS A 267 15.41 6.77 10.96
CA HIS A 267 15.06 5.86 12.05
C HIS A 267 15.18 6.51 13.43
N VAL A 268 16.13 7.43 13.60
CA VAL A 268 16.41 8.09 14.88
C VAL A 268 15.98 9.55 14.88
N SER A 269 15.79 10.11 16.07
CA SER A 269 15.49 11.54 16.28
C SER A 269 14.28 12.06 15.46
N LEU A 270 13.25 11.23 15.29
CA LEU A 270 12.05 11.56 14.51
C LEU A 270 11.19 12.68 15.11
N ARG A 271 11.45 13.05 16.38
CA ARG A 271 10.73 14.13 17.09
C ARG A 271 11.49 15.46 17.10
N GLN A 272 12.45 15.64 16.19
CA GLN A 272 13.04 16.96 15.96
C GLN A 272 11.94 17.96 15.53
N PRO A 273 12.11 19.27 15.82
CA PRO A 273 11.20 20.30 15.35
C PRO A 273 11.00 20.26 13.82
N HIS A 274 9.79 20.54 13.38
CA HIS A 274 9.36 20.51 11.97
C HIS A 274 10.41 21.03 10.97
N LYS A 275 10.93 22.23 11.23
CA LYS A 275 11.94 22.84 10.35
C LYS A 275 13.24 22.05 10.33
N GLU A 276 13.70 21.60 11.51
CA GLU A 276 14.98 20.91 11.63
C GLU A 276 14.97 19.53 10.96
N ILE A 277 13.91 18.75 11.18
CA ILE A 277 13.80 17.41 10.57
C ILE A 277 13.57 17.51 9.06
N THR A 278 12.87 18.53 8.59
CA THR A 278 12.71 18.78 7.16
C THR A 278 14.05 19.16 6.52
N GLU A 279 14.79 20.13 7.09
CA GLU A 279 16.12 20.53 6.59
C GLU A 279 17.13 19.37 6.60
N ARG A 280 17.07 18.52 7.63
CA ARG A 280 17.86 17.28 7.75
C ARG A 280 17.62 16.36 6.56
N LEU A 281 16.37 16.10 6.20
CA LEU A 281 16.01 15.25 5.07
C LEU A 281 16.40 15.92 3.75
N LEU A 282 16.07 17.19 3.55
CA LEU A 282 16.41 17.94 2.34
C LEU A 282 17.91 18.01 2.07
N LYS A 283 18.73 18.08 3.13
CA LYS A 283 20.19 18.05 3.01
C LYS A 283 20.67 16.73 2.39
N VAL A 284 20.12 15.60 2.83
CA VAL A 284 20.46 14.28 2.29
C VAL A 284 19.94 14.08 0.88
N MET A 285 18.76 14.60 0.56
CA MET A 285 18.18 14.52 -0.78
C MET A 285 19.02 15.19 -1.87
N ARG A 286 19.93 16.09 -1.50
CA ARG A 286 20.89 16.72 -2.43
C ARG A 286 22.11 15.84 -2.71
N ASN A 287 22.30 14.73 -1.97
CA ASN A 287 23.45 13.85 -2.19
C ASN A 287 23.24 13.05 -3.48
N PRO A 288 24.18 13.12 -4.45
CA PRO A 288 24.03 12.48 -5.76
C PRO A 288 24.05 10.95 -5.71
N HIS A 289 24.47 10.36 -4.59
CA HIS A 289 24.52 8.91 -4.39
C HIS A 289 23.24 8.33 -3.80
N VAL A 290 22.32 9.16 -3.32
CA VAL A 290 21.01 8.69 -2.80
C VAL A 290 20.06 8.48 -3.98
N ASP A 291 19.37 7.36 -4.05
CA ASP A 291 18.41 7.03 -5.10
C ASP A 291 16.98 7.07 -4.60
N ILE A 292 16.75 6.51 -3.41
CA ILE A 292 15.42 6.35 -2.83
C ILE A 292 15.42 6.96 -1.43
N ILE A 293 14.35 7.65 -1.08
CA ILE A 293 14.04 7.96 0.32
C ILE A 293 13.11 6.86 0.82
N GLY A 294 13.62 6.01 1.70
CA GLY A 294 12.91 4.88 2.29
C GLY A 294 11.91 5.34 3.34
N HIS A 295 10.68 4.75 3.36
CA HIS A 295 9.61 5.08 4.32
C HIS A 295 9.71 6.52 4.86
N PRO A 296 9.47 7.54 4.01
CA PRO A 296 9.91 8.92 4.20
C PRO A 296 9.51 9.58 5.53
N SER A 297 8.34 9.24 6.08
CA SER A 297 7.90 9.79 7.36
C SER A 297 8.41 9.00 8.57
N GLY A 298 8.84 7.76 8.39
CA GLY A 298 9.27 6.86 9.45
C GLY A 298 8.15 6.47 10.41
N ARG A 299 6.88 6.56 9.99
CA ARG A 299 5.73 6.17 10.82
C ARG A 299 5.71 4.67 11.10
N LEU A 300 5.07 4.27 12.22
CA LEU A 300 4.74 2.87 12.55
C LEU A 300 3.29 2.78 13.05
N LEU A 301 2.43 2.20 12.23
CA LEU A 301 1.01 2.06 12.53
C LEU A 301 0.74 0.94 13.56
N PRO A 302 -0.16 1.12 14.52
CA PRO A 302 -0.76 2.40 14.91
C PRO A 302 0.06 3.17 15.97
N ASN A 303 1.29 2.75 16.27
CA ASN A 303 2.00 3.06 17.51
C ASN A 303 2.86 4.32 17.46
N ARG A 304 3.28 4.75 16.28
CA ARG A 304 4.17 5.92 16.12
C ARG A 304 3.75 6.75 14.92
N GLU A 305 3.42 7.99 15.18
CA GLU A 305 3.24 8.98 14.12
C GLU A 305 4.56 9.23 13.38
N GLY A 306 4.46 9.59 12.11
CA GLY A 306 5.61 9.96 11.31
C GLY A 306 6.29 11.24 11.80
N ALA A 307 7.48 11.49 11.30
CA ALA A 307 8.18 12.75 11.46
C ALA A 307 7.34 13.91 10.92
N ASP A 308 7.34 15.04 11.62
CA ASP A 308 6.62 16.24 11.20
C ASP A 308 7.40 16.97 10.08
N LEU A 309 7.24 16.49 8.84
CA LEU A 309 7.95 16.96 7.65
C LEU A 309 7.11 17.97 6.86
N ASP A 310 7.76 18.99 6.32
CA ASP A 310 7.20 19.78 5.22
C ASP A 310 7.22 18.93 3.93
N MET A 311 6.12 18.20 3.72
CA MET A 311 6.00 17.30 2.57
C MET A 311 5.98 18.04 1.23
N ASP A 312 5.60 19.31 1.18
CA ASP A 312 5.67 20.13 -0.03
C ASP A 312 7.13 20.36 -0.43
N ALA A 313 7.98 20.69 0.52
CA ALA A 313 9.42 20.82 0.32
C ALA A 313 10.08 19.49 -0.04
N VAL A 314 9.67 18.38 0.60
CA VAL A 314 10.18 17.02 0.30
C VAL A 314 9.84 16.63 -1.14
N LEU A 315 8.58 16.77 -1.57
CA LEU A 315 8.16 16.47 -2.94
C LEU A 315 8.90 17.33 -3.97
N ALA A 316 9.02 18.64 -3.70
CA ALA A 316 9.76 19.54 -4.58
C ALA A 316 11.22 19.11 -4.73
N SER A 317 11.87 18.77 -3.63
CA SER A 317 13.28 18.31 -3.63
C SER A 317 13.44 16.95 -4.34
N ALA A 318 12.49 16.00 -4.14
CA ALA A 318 12.52 14.72 -4.84
C ALA A 318 12.47 14.92 -6.37
N LYS A 319 11.58 15.80 -6.83
CA LYS A 319 11.49 16.15 -8.26
C LYS A 319 12.76 16.83 -8.78
N GLU A 320 13.27 17.82 -8.06
CA GLU A 320 14.47 18.58 -8.44
C GLU A 320 15.70 17.69 -8.58
N HIS A 321 15.88 16.76 -7.65
CA HIS A 321 17.04 15.89 -7.62
C HIS A 321 16.80 14.52 -8.27
N GLY A 322 15.61 14.26 -8.84
CA GLY A 322 15.26 13.02 -9.53
C GLY A 322 15.25 11.77 -8.60
N LEU A 323 14.97 11.96 -7.32
CA LEU A 323 14.89 10.88 -6.33
C LEU A 323 13.57 10.12 -6.47
N ALA A 324 13.61 8.84 -6.16
CA ALA A 324 12.39 8.08 -5.93
C ALA A 324 11.94 8.20 -4.46
N LEU A 325 10.63 8.16 -4.25
CA LEU A 325 10.05 8.06 -2.92
C LEU A 325 9.44 6.66 -2.74
N GLU A 326 9.65 6.07 -1.59
CA GLU A 326 9.14 4.74 -1.29
C GLU A 326 7.68 4.77 -0.84
N ILE A 327 6.90 3.82 -1.35
CA ILE A 327 5.71 3.28 -0.71
C ILE A 327 6.15 1.98 -0.03
N ASN A 328 6.52 2.04 1.23
CA ASN A 328 6.88 0.85 2.00
C ASN A 328 5.64 0.02 2.25
N ALA A 329 5.66 -1.22 1.79
CA ALA A 329 4.51 -2.12 1.78
C ALA A 329 4.30 -2.86 3.11
N ASN A 330 5.21 -2.70 4.09
CA ASN A 330 5.02 -3.31 5.40
C ASN A 330 3.75 -2.74 6.05
N PRO A 331 2.78 -3.60 6.47
CA PRO A 331 1.52 -3.14 7.07
C PRO A 331 1.70 -2.27 8.32
N ALA A 332 2.83 -2.40 9.02
CA ALA A 332 3.16 -1.52 10.14
C ALA A 332 3.62 -0.12 9.68
N ARG A 333 3.93 0.08 8.40
CA ARG A 333 4.39 1.36 7.86
C ARG A 333 3.40 1.98 6.89
N LEU A 334 3.20 1.38 5.70
CA LEU A 334 2.44 1.91 4.55
C LEU A 334 2.83 3.36 4.25
N ASP A 335 4.12 3.62 4.08
CA ASP A 335 4.75 4.93 4.03
C ASP A 335 5.58 5.07 2.74
N LEU A 336 5.22 5.98 1.84
CA LEU A 336 4.22 7.04 1.84
C LEU A 336 2.78 6.52 1.94
N ASP A 337 1.92 7.38 2.51
CA ASP A 337 0.49 7.16 2.42
C ASP A 337 -0.09 7.53 1.02
N GLU A 338 -1.36 7.18 0.82
CA GLU A 338 -2.03 7.41 -0.46
C GLU A 338 -2.19 8.90 -0.84
N VAL A 339 -2.11 9.82 0.11
CA VAL A 339 -2.25 11.26 -0.17
C VAL A 339 -0.97 11.79 -0.80
N TYR A 340 0.16 11.50 -0.16
CA TYR A 340 1.46 11.97 -0.66
C TYR A 340 1.95 11.15 -1.86
N ALA A 341 1.62 9.85 -1.93
CA ALA A 341 1.90 9.03 -3.11
C ALA A 341 1.17 9.56 -4.36
N ARG A 342 -0.10 9.99 -4.22
CA ARG A 342 -0.85 10.64 -5.31
C ARG A 342 -0.18 11.93 -5.76
N ARG A 343 0.18 12.79 -4.82
CA ARG A 343 0.84 14.08 -5.12
C ARG A 343 2.20 13.87 -5.80
N ALA A 344 2.96 12.88 -5.36
CA ALA A 344 4.22 12.51 -6.01
C ALA A 344 3.99 12.08 -7.47
N ALA A 345 3.00 11.22 -7.72
CA ALA A 345 2.65 10.79 -9.07
C ALA A 345 2.17 11.95 -9.96
N GLU A 346 1.33 12.85 -9.45
CA GLU A 346 0.87 14.06 -10.16
C GLU A 346 2.01 15.04 -10.48
N MET A 347 3.13 14.93 -9.77
CA MET A 347 4.35 15.70 -10.01
C MET A 347 5.39 14.94 -10.86
N ASP A 348 5.07 13.77 -11.41
CA ASP A 348 6.00 12.89 -12.13
C ASP A 348 7.24 12.46 -11.31
N ILE A 349 7.10 12.37 -9.98
CA ILE A 349 8.16 11.86 -9.11
C ILE A 349 8.11 10.33 -9.15
N PRO A 350 9.21 9.63 -9.47
CA PRO A 350 9.23 8.17 -9.45
C PRO A 350 8.90 7.63 -8.06
N LEU A 351 8.09 6.57 -8.02
CA LEU A 351 7.78 5.85 -6.80
C LEU A 351 8.38 4.46 -6.82
N THR A 352 8.71 3.92 -5.66
CA THR A 352 9.00 2.51 -5.47
C THR A 352 7.99 1.88 -4.55
N ILE A 353 7.67 0.60 -4.77
CA ILE A 353 6.86 -0.21 -3.86
C ILE A 353 7.74 -1.34 -3.37
N ASN A 354 8.19 -1.24 -2.13
CA ASN A 354 9.11 -2.19 -1.55
C ASN A 354 8.54 -2.77 -0.25
N THR A 355 8.94 -3.99 0.06
CA THR A 355 8.42 -4.70 1.23
C THR A 355 9.22 -4.45 2.50
N ASP A 356 10.47 -3.96 2.37
CA ASP A 356 11.38 -3.87 3.50
C ASP A 356 11.53 -5.26 4.16
N ALA A 357 11.70 -6.28 3.27
CA ALA A 357 11.60 -7.69 3.63
C ALA A 357 12.80 -8.12 4.47
N HIS A 358 12.53 -8.70 5.64
CA HIS A 358 13.51 -9.31 6.54
C HIS A 358 13.47 -10.84 6.49
N SER A 359 12.49 -11.40 5.75
CA SER A 359 12.34 -12.83 5.49
C SER A 359 11.76 -13.07 4.10
N PRO A 360 11.90 -14.30 3.53
CA PRO A 360 11.24 -14.67 2.28
C PRO A 360 9.72 -14.46 2.26
N ALA A 361 9.05 -14.62 3.40
CA ALA A 361 7.61 -14.45 3.50
C ALA A 361 7.19 -12.97 3.36
N ASP A 362 8.03 -12.04 3.79
CA ASP A 362 7.73 -10.61 3.73
C ASP A 362 7.66 -10.09 2.29
N LEU A 363 8.28 -10.78 1.32
CA LEU A 363 8.14 -10.47 -0.10
C LEU A 363 6.68 -10.52 -0.60
N ASP A 364 5.79 -11.18 0.11
CA ASP A 364 4.35 -11.24 -0.20
C ASP A 364 3.59 -9.99 0.28
N LEU A 365 4.19 -9.17 1.15
CA LEU A 365 3.61 -7.90 1.63
C LEU A 365 3.42 -6.87 0.51
N ARG A 366 3.95 -7.10 -0.69
CA ARG A 366 3.81 -6.22 -1.86
C ARG A 366 2.37 -5.81 -2.16
N GLU A 367 1.39 -6.66 -1.86
CA GLU A 367 -0.03 -6.35 -2.08
C GLU A 367 -0.50 -5.13 -1.28
N TYR A 368 0.03 -4.93 -0.07
CA TYR A 368 -0.31 -3.77 0.76
C TYR A 368 0.24 -2.47 0.16
N GLY A 369 1.47 -2.47 -0.36
CA GLY A 369 2.02 -1.31 -1.07
C GLY A 369 1.27 -1.02 -2.37
N VAL A 370 0.90 -2.06 -3.12
CA VAL A 370 0.05 -1.94 -4.31
C VAL A 370 -1.31 -1.35 -3.95
N SER A 371 -1.90 -1.73 -2.82
CA SER A 371 -3.18 -1.17 -2.38
C SER A 371 -3.09 0.34 -2.09
N VAL A 372 -1.98 0.79 -1.46
CA VAL A 372 -1.70 2.22 -1.28
C VAL A 372 -1.59 2.94 -2.62
N ALA A 373 -0.83 2.37 -3.57
CA ALA A 373 -0.68 2.93 -4.92
C ALA A 373 -2.03 3.04 -5.66
N ARG A 374 -2.88 1.99 -5.59
CA ARG A 374 -4.24 2.00 -6.17
C ARG A 374 -5.11 3.08 -5.55
N ARG A 375 -5.11 3.21 -4.23
CA ARG A 375 -5.81 4.28 -3.51
C ARG A 375 -5.29 5.68 -3.86
N ALA A 376 -4.01 5.77 -4.19
CA ALA A 376 -3.33 6.98 -4.62
C ALA A 376 -3.52 7.31 -6.12
N TRP A 377 -4.20 6.46 -6.89
CA TRP A 377 -4.35 6.60 -8.35
C TRP A 377 -3.01 6.53 -9.11
N VAL A 378 -2.03 5.87 -8.52
CA VAL A 378 -0.70 5.71 -9.13
C VAL A 378 -0.79 4.67 -10.24
N GLU A 379 -0.36 5.07 -11.43
CA GLU A 379 -0.29 4.20 -12.59
C GLU A 379 1.05 3.46 -12.68
N PRO A 380 1.13 2.30 -13.36
CA PRO A 380 2.33 1.47 -13.39
C PRO A 380 3.60 2.21 -13.86
N GLU A 381 3.46 3.15 -14.80
CA GLU A 381 4.59 3.85 -15.43
C GLU A 381 5.41 4.68 -14.44
N VAL A 382 4.77 5.15 -13.36
CA VAL A 382 5.40 5.94 -12.29
C VAL A 382 6.16 5.07 -11.30
N VAL A 383 5.85 3.77 -11.23
CA VAL A 383 6.41 2.82 -10.26
C VAL A 383 7.62 2.10 -10.84
N ILE A 384 8.81 2.36 -10.29
CA ILE A 384 10.09 1.79 -10.77
C ILE A 384 10.06 0.26 -10.75
N ASN A 385 9.42 -0.34 -9.76
CA ASN A 385 9.34 -1.80 -9.62
C ASN A 385 8.57 -2.50 -10.77
N THR A 386 7.85 -1.75 -11.61
CA THR A 386 7.18 -2.30 -12.81
C THR A 386 8.03 -2.21 -14.07
N TRP A 387 9.13 -1.44 -14.02
CA TRP A 387 9.94 -1.18 -15.20
C TRP A 387 10.72 -2.42 -15.66
N PRO A 388 11.06 -2.50 -16.95
CA PRO A 388 12.02 -3.50 -17.44
C PRO A 388 13.37 -3.33 -16.73
N VAL A 389 14.09 -4.44 -16.55
CA VAL A 389 15.40 -4.48 -15.86
C VAL A 389 16.37 -3.45 -16.45
N GLU A 390 16.39 -3.33 -17.78
CA GLU A 390 17.25 -2.39 -18.51
C GLU A 390 16.92 -0.94 -18.14
N LYS A 391 15.64 -0.60 -18.00
CA LYS A 391 15.20 0.76 -17.62
C LYS A 391 15.61 1.07 -16.17
N ILE A 392 15.47 0.11 -15.25
CA ILE A 392 15.93 0.25 -13.85
C ILE A 392 17.43 0.50 -13.83
N THR A 393 18.20 -0.32 -14.56
CA THR A 393 19.67 -0.20 -14.64
C THR A 393 20.11 1.15 -15.22
N VAL A 394 19.43 1.63 -16.26
CA VAL A 394 19.70 2.95 -16.85
C VAL A 394 19.40 4.07 -15.87
N TRP A 395 18.27 3.98 -15.16
CA TRP A 395 17.90 4.96 -14.13
C TRP A 395 18.95 5.03 -13.01
N LEU A 396 19.37 3.88 -12.46
CA LEU A 396 20.43 3.83 -11.44
C LEU A 396 21.75 4.45 -11.93
N LYS A 397 22.17 4.13 -13.17
CA LYS A 397 23.40 4.72 -13.76
C LYS A 397 23.29 6.23 -13.99
N SER A 398 22.12 6.75 -14.33
CA SER A 398 21.91 8.18 -14.55
C SER A 398 22.08 9.01 -13.26
N ARG A 399 22.11 8.36 -12.10
CA ARG A 399 22.29 8.94 -10.78
C ARG A 399 23.77 9.18 -10.41
N GLY A 400 24.68 9.28 -11.39
CA GLY A 400 26.08 9.62 -11.17
C GLY A 400 27.00 8.46 -10.80
N ARG A 401 26.57 7.20 -11.01
CA ARG A 401 27.37 5.99 -10.80
C ARG A 401 28.05 5.55 -12.09
N LYS A 402 29.30 5.09 -11.97
CA LYS A 402 30.11 4.60 -13.10
C LYS A 402 29.81 3.15 -13.42
#